data_fe0467923f80f3a4ff60dde39501064c
#
_entry.id   fe0467923f80f3a4ff60dde39501064c
#
_cell.length_a   1.000
_cell.length_b   1.000
_cell.length_c   1.000
_cell.angle_alpha   90.00
_cell.angle_beta   90.00
_cell.angle_gamma   90.00
#
_symmetry.space_group_name_H-M   'P 1'
#
loop_
_entity.id
_entity.type
_entity.pdbx_description
1 polymer ?
#
loop_
_entity_poly.entity_id
_entity_poly.type
_entity_poly.pdbx_seq_one_letter_code
_entity_poly.pdbx_strand_id
1 'polypeptide(L)'
;MHASPALSRTIRPRLDGFTLLEMLVVMTLIALLLTLALPRYFHALDYGRANVQKQNVDTIRDAIDKFHGDLGRYPDTLDELVTRRYLRQVPVDPVSSTSNWVVIAPQDTTEGNVYDIQPPPVDAVAKEATP
;
A
#
# COMPACT_ATOMS: atom_id res chain seq x y z
N MET A 1 -20.99 48.77 -66.37
CA MET A 1 -21.19 48.10 -65.05
C MET A 1 -20.50 46.76 -65.10
N HIS A 2 -19.27 46.69 -64.57
CA HIS A 2 -18.56 45.41 -64.46
C HIS A 2 -18.50 45.06 -62.97
N ALA A 3 -19.21 43.98 -62.64
CA ALA A 3 -19.12 43.35 -61.32
C ALA A 3 -17.93 42.40 -61.32
N SER A 4 -16.90 42.71 -60.55
CA SER A 4 -15.76 41.84 -60.31
C SER A 4 -16.18 40.73 -59.36
N PRO A 5 -15.96 39.45 -59.68
CA PRO A 5 -16.18 38.38 -58.71
C PRO A 5 -15.14 38.44 -57.63
N ALA A 6 -15.54 38.63 -56.36
CA ALA A 6 -14.70 38.48 -55.22
C ALA A 6 -14.23 37.01 -55.09
N LEU A 7 -12.94 36.81 -55.32
CA LEU A 7 -12.27 35.52 -55.06
C LEU A 7 -12.26 35.26 -53.57
N SER A 8 -13.18 34.46 -53.08
CA SER A 8 -13.18 33.93 -51.75
C SER A 8 -11.98 32.99 -51.59
N ARG A 9 -10.92 33.50 -50.94
CA ARG A 9 -9.73 32.72 -50.60
C ARG A 9 -10.07 31.81 -49.43
N THR A 10 -10.43 30.57 -49.74
CA THR A 10 -10.70 29.54 -48.76
C THR A 10 -9.35 29.20 -48.09
N ILE A 11 -9.13 29.71 -46.88
CA ILE A 11 -8.00 29.34 -46.04
C ILE A 11 -8.29 27.91 -45.56
N ARG A 12 -7.66 26.92 -46.15
CA ARG A 12 -7.69 25.55 -45.63
C ARG A 12 -6.83 25.52 -44.37
N PRO A 13 -7.39 25.14 -43.22
CA PRO A 13 -6.57 24.91 -42.03
C PRO A 13 -5.56 23.80 -42.34
N ARG A 14 -4.27 24.09 -42.20
CA ARG A 14 -3.25 23.06 -42.24
C ARG A 14 -3.46 22.19 -41.00
N LEU A 15 -3.91 20.95 -41.20
CA LEU A 15 -3.87 19.90 -40.20
C LEU A 15 -2.40 19.42 -40.13
N ASP A 16 -1.60 20.13 -39.35
CA ASP A 16 -0.23 19.71 -39.08
C ASP A 16 -0.29 18.54 -38.09
N GLY A 17 -0.11 17.34 -38.62
CA GLY A 17 0.07 16.13 -37.81
C GLY A 17 1.50 15.99 -37.29
N PHE A 18 1.69 15.20 -36.25
CA PHE A 18 3.01 14.88 -35.72
C PHE A 18 3.83 14.05 -36.70
N THR A 19 5.14 14.27 -36.74
CA THR A 19 6.04 13.43 -37.53
C THR A 19 6.33 12.11 -36.78
N LEU A 20 6.66 11.06 -37.52
CA LEU A 20 7.04 9.77 -36.95
C LEU A 20 8.31 9.89 -36.10
N LEU A 21 9.27 10.71 -36.53
CA LEU A 21 10.49 11.03 -35.78
C LEU A 21 10.17 11.73 -34.43
N GLU A 22 9.23 12.66 -34.43
CA GLU A 22 8.82 13.38 -33.22
C GLU A 22 8.21 12.41 -32.20
N MET A 23 7.37 11.46 -32.62
CA MET A 23 6.85 10.41 -31.75
C MET A 23 7.94 9.52 -31.20
N LEU A 24 8.92 9.14 -32.01
CA LEU A 24 10.05 8.34 -31.59
C LEU A 24 10.91 9.03 -30.53
N VAL A 25 11.20 10.32 -30.73
CA VAL A 25 11.93 11.11 -29.74
C VAL A 25 11.16 11.24 -28.44
N VAL A 26 9.84 11.53 -28.49
CA VAL A 26 8.99 11.63 -27.30
C VAL A 26 8.97 10.31 -26.53
N MET A 27 8.78 9.17 -27.20
CA MET A 27 8.76 7.86 -26.55
C MET A 27 10.12 7.52 -25.91
N THR A 28 11.22 7.90 -26.56
CA THR A 28 12.58 7.71 -26.02
C THR A 28 12.81 8.54 -24.77
N LEU A 29 12.35 9.80 -24.75
CA LEU A 29 12.44 10.67 -23.57
C LEU A 29 11.59 10.14 -22.41
N ILE A 30 10.36 9.66 -22.69
CA ILE A 30 9.50 9.07 -21.67
C ILE A 30 10.16 7.80 -21.08
N ALA A 31 10.71 6.91 -21.94
CA ALA A 31 11.40 5.72 -21.49
C ALA A 31 12.61 6.05 -20.60
N LEU A 32 13.38 7.07 -20.97
CA LEU A 32 14.51 7.56 -20.17
C LEU A 32 14.05 8.06 -18.79
N LEU A 33 13.01 8.86 -18.74
CA LEU A 33 12.47 9.38 -17.49
C LEU A 33 11.92 8.27 -16.60
N LEU A 34 11.20 7.30 -17.17
CA LEU A 34 10.69 6.14 -16.45
C LEU A 34 11.82 5.29 -15.85
N THR A 35 12.92 5.10 -16.56
CA THR A 35 14.08 4.35 -16.07
C THR A 35 14.66 4.96 -14.79
N LEU A 36 14.64 6.29 -14.66
CA LEU A 36 15.11 6.99 -13.48
C LEU A 36 14.06 7.03 -12.35
N ALA A 37 12.78 7.06 -12.70
CA ALA A 37 11.68 7.22 -11.75
C ALA A 37 11.29 5.89 -11.07
N LEU A 38 11.31 4.76 -11.79
CA LEU A 38 10.85 3.47 -11.30
C LEU A 38 11.56 3.00 -10.01
N PRO A 39 12.90 3.03 -9.88
CA PRO A 39 13.56 2.60 -8.65
C PRO A 39 13.11 3.41 -7.42
N ARG A 40 12.97 4.70 -7.57
CA ARG A 40 12.51 5.59 -6.48
C ARG A 40 11.07 5.31 -6.07
N TYR A 41 10.23 4.96 -7.04
CA TYR A 41 8.83 4.62 -6.79
C TYR A 41 8.71 3.34 -5.94
N PHE A 42 9.44 2.28 -6.27
CA PHE A 42 9.43 1.04 -5.48
C PHE A 42 9.96 1.25 -4.06
N HIS A 43 11.05 1.99 -3.88
CA HIS A 43 11.56 2.33 -2.56
C HIS A 43 10.54 3.12 -1.72
N ALA A 44 9.81 4.05 -2.33
CA ALA A 44 8.78 4.82 -1.63
C ALA A 44 7.61 3.93 -1.19
N LEU A 45 7.21 2.94 -2.02
CA LEU A 45 6.18 1.96 -1.67
C LEU A 45 6.61 1.07 -0.50
N ASP A 46 7.83 0.54 -0.52
CA ASP A 46 8.35 -0.33 0.53
C ASP A 46 8.46 0.44 1.86
N TYR A 47 8.92 1.67 1.82
CA TYR A 47 8.96 2.55 2.99
C TYR A 47 7.55 2.84 3.53
N GLY A 48 6.58 3.10 2.65
CA GLY A 48 5.19 3.30 3.03
C GLY A 48 4.59 2.06 3.70
N ARG A 49 4.82 0.87 3.15
CA ARG A 49 4.37 -0.40 3.75
C ARG A 49 4.99 -0.65 5.12
N ALA A 50 6.29 -0.41 5.27
CA ALA A 50 6.97 -0.55 6.56
C ALA A 50 6.41 0.40 7.63
N ASN A 51 6.08 1.63 7.27
CA ASN A 51 5.45 2.59 8.19
C ASN A 51 4.06 2.14 8.63
N VAL A 52 3.23 1.66 7.70
CA VAL A 52 1.88 1.13 8.02
C VAL A 52 1.99 -0.12 8.90
N GLN A 53 2.94 -1.02 8.61
CA GLN A 53 3.20 -2.20 9.43
C GLN A 53 3.53 -1.79 10.88
N LYS A 54 4.45 -0.84 11.07
CA LYS A 54 4.79 -0.32 12.40
C LYS A 54 3.58 0.27 13.11
N GLN A 55 2.79 1.06 12.40
CA GLN A 55 1.57 1.67 12.95
C GLN A 55 0.54 0.63 13.37
N ASN A 56 0.40 -0.45 12.59
CA ASN A 56 -0.47 -1.56 12.94
C ASN A 56 0.01 -2.29 14.20
N VAL A 57 1.33 -2.52 14.32
CA VAL A 57 1.93 -3.11 15.55
C VAL A 57 1.63 -2.23 16.76
N ASP A 58 1.87 -0.93 16.67
CA ASP A 58 1.60 0.00 17.78
C ASP A 58 0.11 0.02 18.15
N THR A 59 -0.79 -0.03 17.17
CA THR A 59 -2.24 -0.09 17.40
C THR A 59 -2.67 -1.36 18.14
N ILE A 60 -2.11 -2.51 17.78
CA ILE A 60 -2.41 -3.78 18.46
C ILE A 60 -1.84 -3.78 19.87
N ARG A 61 -0.62 -3.28 20.06
CA ARG A 61 -0.01 -3.16 21.40
C ARG A 61 -0.81 -2.26 22.32
N ASP A 62 -1.25 -1.10 21.85
CA ASP A 62 -2.13 -0.21 22.61
C ASP A 62 -3.43 -0.90 23.04
N ALA A 63 -4.01 -1.72 22.17
CA ALA A 63 -5.21 -2.48 22.49
C ALA A 63 -4.94 -3.56 23.54
N ILE A 64 -3.80 -4.26 23.48
CA ILE A 64 -3.38 -5.23 24.49
C ILE A 64 -3.19 -4.55 25.85
N ASP A 65 -2.49 -3.42 25.88
CA ASP A 65 -2.24 -2.67 27.11
C ASP A 65 -3.52 -2.17 27.76
N LYS A 66 -4.46 -1.67 26.97
CA LYS A 66 -5.79 -1.25 27.46
C LYS A 66 -6.57 -2.44 27.99
N PHE A 67 -6.56 -3.57 27.29
CA PHE A 67 -7.22 -4.77 27.75
C PHE A 67 -6.65 -5.27 29.08
N HIS A 68 -5.32 -5.29 29.21
CA HIS A 68 -4.65 -5.67 30.44
C HIS A 68 -4.93 -4.69 31.58
N GLY A 69 -4.94 -3.39 31.30
CA GLY A 69 -5.25 -2.35 32.29
C GLY A 69 -6.69 -2.45 32.83
N ASP A 70 -7.63 -2.83 31.98
CA ASP A 70 -9.07 -2.94 32.36
C ASP A 70 -9.42 -4.26 33.05
N LEU A 71 -8.82 -5.38 32.60
CA LEU A 71 -9.20 -6.74 33.03
C LEU A 71 -8.17 -7.44 33.93
N GLY A 72 -6.97 -6.86 34.10
CA GLY A 72 -5.90 -7.42 34.91
C GLY A 72 -5.28 -8.71 34.34
N ARG A 73 -5.58 -9.05 33.10
CA ARG A 73 -5.04 -10.21 32.39
C ARG A 73 -4.80 -9.84 30.93
N TYR A 74 -4.00 -10.64 30.25
CA TYR A 74 -3.80 -10.52 28.80
C TYR A 74 -4.91 -11.25 28.04
N PRO A 75 -5.20 -10.86 26.79
CA PRO A 75 -6.18 -11.58 25.97
C PRO A 75 -5.66 -12.98 25.60
N ASP A 76 -6.58 -13.92 25.40
CA ASP A 76 -6.22 -15.27 24.96
C ASP A 76 -5.90 -15.33 23.46
N THR A 77 -6.55 -14.49 22.68
CA THR A 77 -6.35 -14.36 21.23
C THR A 77 -6.48 -12.90 20.80
N LEU A 78 -5.97 -12.56 19.61
CA LEU A 78 -6.18 -11.22 19.01
C LEU A 78 -7.65 -10.96 18.71
N ASP A 79 -8.42 -12.02 18.39
CA ASP A 79 -9.86 -11.91 18.15
C ASP A 79 -10.64 -11.50 19.40
N GLU A 80 -10.15 -11.81 20.59
CA GLU A 80 -10.75 -11.37 21.85
C GLU A 80 -10.71 -9.82 21.96
N LEU A 81 -9.64 -9.19 21.47
CA LEU A 81 -9.56 -7.73 21.41
C LEU A 81 -10.66 -7.13 20.53
N VAL A 82 -11.01 -7.81 19.43
CA VAL A 82 -12.10 -7.39 18.54
C VAL A 82 -13.46 -7.63 19.19
N THR A 83 -13.67 -8.80 19.78
CA THR A 83 -14.92 -9.16 20.47
C THR A 83 -15.21 -8.23 21.65
N ARG A 84 -14.19 -7.83 22.39
CA ARG A 84 -14.27 -6.92 23.52
C ARG A 84 -14.22 -5.45 23.14
N ARG A 85 -14.14 -5.13 21.83
CA ARG A 85 -14.13 -3.78 21.26
C ARG A 85 -12.91 -2.91 21.60
N TYR A 86 -11.77 -3.52 21.91
CA TYR A 86 -10.49 -2.82 22.01
C TYR A 86 -9.87 -2.57 20.63
N LEU A 87 -10.19 -3.43 19.64
CA LEU A 87 -9.91 -3.24 18.23
C LEU A 87 -11.21 -3.31 17.43
N ARG A 88 -11.28 -2.61 16.32
CA ARG A 88 -12.40 -2.78 15.36
C ARG A 88 -12.25 -4.07 14.56
N GLN A 89 -11.03 -4.37 14.16
CA GLN A 89 -10.63 -5.57 13.44
C GLN A 89 -9.13 -5.79 13.65
N VAL A 90 -8.67 -7.01 13.50
CA VAL A 90 -7.25 -7.30 13.45
C VAL A 90 -6.70 -6.73 12.14
N PRO A 91 -5.73 -5.80 12.18
CA PRO A 91 -5.21 -5.18 10.96
C PRO A 91 -4.47 -6.18 10.09
N VAL A 92 -4.56 -5.97 8.77
CA VAL A 92 -3.77 -6.74 7.80
C VAL A 92 -2.38 -6.13 7.71
N ASP A 93 -1.35 -6.95 7.78
CA ASP A 93 0.02 -6.53 7.55
C ASP A 93 0.26 -6.22 6.07
N PRO A 94 0.64 -4.99 5.69
CA PRO A 94 0.82 -4.62 4.29
C PRO A 94 2.05 -5.23 3.63
N VAL A 95 2.99 -5.76 4.42
CA VAL A 95 4.23 -6.38 3.90
C VAL A 95 3.96 -7.83 3.53
N SER A 96 3.31 -8.61 4.43
CA SER A 96 2.99 -10.01 4.19
C SER A 96 1.59 -10.24 3.60
N SER A 97 0.75 -9.18 3.54
CA SER A 97 -0.65 -9.24 3.09
C SER A 97 -1.53 -10.21 3.88
N THR A 98 -1.15 -10.53 5.10
CA THR A 98 -1.90 -11.42 6.01
C THR A 98 -2.21 -10.73 7.34
N SER A 99 -3.17 -11.24 8.07
CA SER A 99 -3.48 -10.84 9.46
C SER A 99 -2.93 -11.82 10.49
N ASN A 100 -2.05 -12.74 10.07
CA ASN A 100 -1.47 -13.78 10.93
C ASN A 100 -0.27 -13.23 11.72
N TRP A 101 -0.53 -12.34 12.66
CA TRP A 101 0.49 -11.80 13.54
C TRP A 101 1.08 -12.88 14.43
N VAL A 102 2.39 -12.84 14.63
CA VAL A 102 3.08 -13.76 15.56
C VAL A 102 2.83 -13.28 16.99
N VAL A 103 2.16 -14.11 17.77
CA VAL A 103 1.83 -13.82 19.16
C VAL A 103 2.99 -14.22 20.07
N ILE A 104 3.33 -13.34 20.99
CA ILE A 104 4.30 -13.60 22.06
C ILE A 104 3.52 -13.76 23.36
N ALA A 105 3.70 -14.93 24.00
CA ALA A 105 3.07 -15.21 25.28
C ALA A 105 3.80 -14.51 26.44
N PRO A 106 3.10 -14.17 27.53
CA PRO A 106 3.74 -13.70 28.76
C PRO A 106 4.55 -14.82 29.45
N GLN A 107 5.41 -14.43 30.38
CA GLN A 107 6.18 -15.43 31.15
C GLN A 107 5.28 -16.28 32.05
N ASP A 108 4.21 -15.71 32.56
CA ASP A 108 3.16 -16.42 33.30
C ASP A 108 1.95 -16.64 32.41
N THR A 109 1.77 -17.87 31.95
CA THR A 109 0.68 -18.28 31.07
C THR A 109 -0.70 -18.32 31.76
N THR A 110 -0.77 -18.12 33.07
CA THR A 110 -2.04 -18.02 33.81
C THR A 110 -2.74 -16.69 33.56
N GLU A 111 -2.02 -15.66 33.11
CA GLU A 111 -2.54 -14.32 32.84
C GLU A 111 -3.05 -14.11 31.40
N GLY A 112 -3.04 -15.13 30.57
CA GLY A 112 -3.44 -15.05 29.15
C GLY A 112 -2.32 -15.44 28.19
N ASN A 113 -2.56 -15.35 26.88
CA ASN A 113 -1.63 -15.86 25.87
C ASN A 113 -0.99 -14.75 25.01
N VAL A 114 -1.59 -13.56 24.94
CA VAL A 114 -1.13 -12.48 24.06
C VAL A 114 -0.55 -11.34 24.88
N TYR A 115 0.75 -11.42 25.12
CA TYR A 115 1.50 -10.34 25.79
C TYR A 115 1.98 -9.28 24.79
N ASP A 116 2.52 -9.72 23.66
CA ASP A 116 3.04 -8.85 22.60
C ASP A 116 2.83 -9.54 21.23
N ILE A 117 3.08 -8.78 20.16
CA ILE A 117 3.00 -9.31 18.80
C ILE A 117 4.23 -8.88 17.99
N GLN A 118 4.51 -9.69 16.96
CA GLN A 118 5.49 -9.39 15.93
C GLN A 118 4.86 -9.50 14.54
N PRO A 119 5.40 -8.76 13.55
CA PRO A 119 4.96 -8.91 12.17
C PRO A 119 5.12 -10.35 11.68
N PRO A 120 4.22 -10.82 10.80
CA PRO A 120 4.37 -12.13 10.16
C PRO A 120 5.69 -12.20 9.39
N PRO A 121 6.39 -13.36 9.40
CA PRO A 121 7.57 -13.53 8.56
C PRO A 121 7.18 -13.49 7.08
N VAL A 122 7.95 -12.78 6.26
CA VAL A 122 7.71 -12.66 4.82
C VAL A 122 7.71 -14.00 4.08
N ASP A 123 8.41 -15.00 4.63
CA ASP A 123 8.50 -16.35 4.05
C ASP A 123 7.23 -17.19 4.23
N ALA A 124 6.31 -16.78 5.10
CA ALA A 124 5.05 -17.47 5.33
C ALA A 124 4.09 -17.39 4.13
N VAL A 125 4.20 -16.32 3.32
CA VAL A 125 3.36 -16.14 2.12
C VAL A 125 3.74 -17.12 1.00
N ALA A 126 5.01 -17.51 0.92
CA ALA A 126 5.48 -18.45 -0.09
C ALA A 126 5.03 -19.90 0.18
N LYS A 127 4.64 -20.21 1.41
CA LYS A 127 4.28 -21.58 1.82
C LYS A 127 2.81 -21.91 1.62
N GLU A 128 1.94 -20.89 1.55
CA GLU A 128 0.49 -21.08 1.27
C GLU A 128 0.16 -21.05 -0.24
N ALA A 129 1.09 -20.67 -1.10
CA ALA A 129 0.89 -20.58 -2.55
C ALA A 129 1.29 -21.84 -3.32
N THR A 130 1.58 -22.97 -2.65
CA THR A 130 1.87 -24.24 -3.32
C THR A 130 0.62 -25.12 -3.25
N PRO A 131 0.00 -25.42 -4.44
CA PRO A 131 -1.15 -26.32 -4.51
C PRO A 131 -0.76 -27.78 -4.19
#